data_e978d9e34710c2aebe84e1dbb15fa66d
#
_entry.id   e978d9e34710c2aebe84e1dbb15fa66d
#
_cell.length_a   1.000
_cell.length_b   1.000
_cell.length_c   1.000
_cell.angle_alpha   90.00
_cell.angle_beta   90.00
_cell.angle_gamma   90.00
#
_symmetry.space_group_name_H-M   'P 1'
#
loop_
_entity.id
_entity.type
_entity.pdbx_description
1 polymer ?
#
loop_
_entity_poly.entity_id
_entity_poly.type
_entity_poly.pdbx_seq_one_letter_code
_entity_poly.pdbx_strand_id
1 'polypeptide(L)'
;MKKFLAILLALVMTLALVACGQQNDADAGDNTGDEQTTETEFQSKILFCGSTSLYPIISSLASSFTEEYVKWNAVDPSFPEENISIYVAPGGFGVGVSAAIDGTADFGMLARDIKDSEVEALGENYSQYIVARDALTVSVNASNPICSVMDDMSADTIR
;
A
#
# COMPACT_ATOMS: atom_id res chain seq x y z
N MET A 1 -44.81 -3.89 -24.96
CA MET A 1 -44.16 -3.70 -23.65
C MET A 1 -42.63 -3.72 -23.74
N LYS A 2 -42.00 -4.73 -24.36
CA LYS A 2 -40.50 -4.80 -24.45
C LYS A 2 -39.85 -3.63 -25.22
N LYS A 3 -40.51 -3.08 -26.26
CA LYS A 3 -39.98 -1.95 -27.05
C LYS A 3 -40.06 -0.62 -26.30
N PHE A 4 -41.06 -0.40 -25.45
CA PHE A 4 -41.19 0.77 -24.59
C PHE A 4 -40.18 0.79 -23.47
N LEU A 5 -39.85 -0.37 -22.91
CA LEU A 5 -38.83 -0.50 -21.87
C LEU A 5 -37.43 -0.17 -22.39
N ALA A 6 -37.10 -0.57 -23.63
CA ALA A 6 -35.81 -0.24 -24.26
C ALA A 6 -35.66 1.26 -24.57
N ILE A 7 -36.74 1.91 -24.97
CA ILE A 7 -36.73 3.37 -25.23
C ILE A 7 -36.60 4.15 -23.91
N LEU A 8 -37.24 3.68 -22.84
CA LEU A 8 -37.14 4.30 -21.51
C LEU A 8 -35.71 4.18 -20.94
N LEU A 9 -35.07 3.01 -21.14
CA LEU A 9 -33.70 2.77 -20.70
C LEU A 9 -32.69 3.64 -21.47
N ALA A 10 -32.89 3.83 -22.78
CA ALA A 10 -32.06 4.71 -23.59
C ALA A 10 -32.19 6.18 -23.19
N LEU A 11 -33.42 6.63 -22.84
CA LEU A 11 -33.68 8.00 -22.39
C LEU A 11 -33.03 8.34 -21.04
N VAL A 12 -32.96 7.36 -20.12
CA VAL A 12 -32.31 7.53 -18.81
C VAL A 12 -30.80 7.62 -18.96
N MET A 13 -30.18 6.91 -19.89
CA MET A 13 -28.74 6.99 -20.16
C MET A 13 -28.34 8.33 -20.80
N THR A 14 -29.18 8.96 -21.60
CA THR A 14 -28.87 10.25 -22.21
C THR A 14 -28.99 11.44 -21.22
N LEU A 15 -29.82 11.33 -20.19
CA LEU A 15 -29.92 12.36 -19.15
C LEU A 15 -28.72 12.38 -18.18
N ALA A 16 -28.01 11.24 -18.01
CA ALA A 16 -26.85 11.15 -17.13
C ALA A 16 -25.61 11.87 -17.70
N LEU A 17 -25.55 12.16 -18.99
CA LEU A 17 -24.41 12.82 -19.65
C LEU A 17 -24.51 14.36 -19.67
N VAL A 18 -25.66 14.94 -19.28
CA VAL A 18 -25.87 16.40 -19.30
C VAL A 18 -25.55 17.08 -17.94
N ALA A 19 -25.33 16.30 -16.88
CA ALA A 19 -25.07 16.84 -15.54
C ALA A 19 -23.60 17.24 -15.27
N CYS A 20 -22.70 17.11 -16.24
CA CYS A 20 -21.26 17.44 -16.09
C CYS A 20 -20.81 18.63 -16.97
N GLY A 21 -21.70 19.55 -17.32
CA GLY A 21 -21.36 20.70 -18.13
C GLY A 21 -22.18 21.95 -17.74
N GLN A 22 -21.85 22.56 -16.63
CA GLN A 22 -22.32 23.95 -16.36
C GLN A 22 -21.10 24.85 -16.28
N GLN A 23 -20.85 25.43 -17.40
CA GLN A 23 -19.98 26.54 -17.66
C GLN A 23 -20.63 27.81 -17.11
N ASN A 24 -19.91 28.57 -16.34
CA ASN A 24 -20.27 29.97 -16.08
C ASN A 24 -19.32 30.86 -16.86
N ASP A 25 -19.91 31.59 -17.79
CA ASP A 25 -19.29 32.67 -18.54
C ASP A 25 -19.16 33.94 -17.71
N ALA A 26 -18.08 34.66 -18.06
CA ALA A 26 -17.84 36.09 -17.95
C ALA A 26 -17.29 36.66 -16.62
N ASP A 27 -16.00 36.99 -16.57
CA ASP A 27 -15.57 38.34 -16.80
C ASP A 27 -14.06 38.41 -17.13
N ALA A 28 -13.70 39.31 -18.02
CA ALA A 28 -12.35 39.55 -18.49
C ALA A 28 -11.60 40.46 -17.51
N GLY A 29 -10.36 40.08 -17.16
CA GLY A 29 -9.47 40.98 -16.45
C GLY A 29 -8.19 40.33 -15.94
N ASP A 30 -7.13 40.66 -16.66
CA ASP A 30 -5.74 40.78 -16.22
C ASP A 30 -4.91 39.52 -16.00
N ASN A 31 -3.98 39.40 -16.91
CA ASN A 31 -2.94 38.40 -17.06
C ASN A 31 -1.76 38.74 -16.13
N THR A 32 -1.72 38.21 -14.92
CA THR A 32 -0.50 38.10 -14.15
C THR A 32 -0.19 36.64 -13.98
N GLY A 33 0.95 36.24 -14.55
CA GLY A 33 1.46 34.87 -14.47
C GLY A 33 1.64 34.43 -13.03
N ASP A 34 0.73 33.60 -12.57
CA ASP A 34 0.93 32.80 -11.37
C ASP A 34 1.78 31.59 -11.80
N GLU A 35 3.03 31.59 -11.37
CA GLU A 35 3.81 30.37 -11.27
C GLU A 35 3.01 29.41 -10.39
N GLN A 36 2.35 28.48 -11.02
CA GLN A 36 1.71 27.34 -10.36
C GLN A 36 2.82 26.47 -9.78
N THR A 37 3.33 26.85 -8.61
CA THR A 37 4.03 25.94 -7.72
C THR A 37 3.03 24.83 -7.44
N THR A 38 3.26 23.67 -8.04
CA THR A 38 2.64 22.42 -7.62
C THR A 38 3.12 22.15 -6.20
N GLU A 39 2.49 22.75 -5.19
CA GLU A 39 2.58 22.28 -3.83
C GLU A 39 2.09 20.84 -3.87
N THR A 40 3.02 19.91 -3.71
CA THR A 40 2.69 18.50 -3.54
C THR A 40 1.83 18.42 -2.28
N GLU A 41 0.54 18.16 -2.42
CA GLU A 41 -0.39 18.05 -1.29
C GLU A 41 0.16 17.03 -0.30
N PHE A 42 0.23 17.39 0.99
CA PHE A 42 0.77 16.52 2.02
C PHE A 42 -0.09 15.26 2.16
N GLN A 43 0.54 14.09 2.02
CA GLN A 43 -0.14 12.82 2.14
C GLN A 43 -0.24 12.39 3.61
N SER A 44 -1.37 12.68 4.24
CA SER A 44 -1.63 12.35 5.66
C SER A 44 -1.97 10.87 5.92
N LYS A 45 -2.26 10.11 4.86
CA LYS A 45 -2.63 8.69 4.93
C LYS A 45 -1.54 7.82 4.33
N ILE A 46 -1.18 6.75 5.03
CA ILE A 46 -0.17 5.79 4.57
C ILE A 46 -0.79 4.40 4.49
N LEU A 47 -0.57 3.72 3.37
CA LEU A 47 -1.02 2.36 3.13
C LEU A 47 0.16 1.41 2.99
N PHE A 48 0.20 0.41 3.87
CA PHE A 48 1.06 -0.77 3.75
C PHE A 48 0.26 -1.94 3.18
N CYS A 49 0.81 -2.66 2.20
CA CYS A 49 0.17 -3.84 1.63
C CYS A 49 1.19 -4.96 1.40
N GLY A 50 0.78 -6.22 1.60
CA GLY A 50 1.59 -7.37 1.20
C GLY A 50 1.70 -8.48 2.23
N SER A 51 2.91 -8.80 2.68
CA SER A 51 3.23 -9.98 3.49
C SER A 51 2.33 -10.16 4.71
N THR A 52 1.67 -11.32 4.80
CA THR A 52 0.88 -11.73 5.97
C THR A 52 1.74 -11.98 7.22
N SER A 53 3.00 -12.36 7.05
CA SER A 53 3.93 -12.56 8.17
C SER A 53 4.38 -11.22 8.79
N LEU A 54 4.53 -10.17 7.96
CA LEU A 54 4.85 -8.82 8.44
C LEU A 54 3.64 -8.06 8.96
N TYR A 55 2.43 -8.44 8.55
CA TYR A 55 1.20 -7.75 8.93
C TYR A 55 1.07 -7.48 10.44
N PRO A 56 1.23 -8.47 11.37
CA PRO A 56 1.09 -8.20 12.79
C PRO A 56 2.18 -7.27 13.33
N ILE A 57 3.40 -7.34 12.79
CA ILE A 57 4.52 -6.49 13.21
C ILE A 57 4.26 -5.04 12.79
N ILE A 58 3.96 -4.83 11.52
CA ILE A 58 3.71 -3.47 10.99
C ILE A 58 2.44 -2.88 11.61
N SER A 59 1.39 -3.67 11.82
CA SER A 59 0.17 -3.20 12.48
C SER A 59 0.44 -2.74 13.92
N SER A 60 1.26 -3.47 14.67
CA SER A 60 1.65 -3.08 16.03
C SER A 60 2.48 -1.80 16.03
N LEU A 61 3.45 -1.67 15.11
CA LEU A 61 4.26 -0.46 14.97
C LEU A 61 3.42 0.75 14.57
N ALA A 62 2.50 0.58 13.62
CA ALA A 62 1.58 1.63 13.18
C ALA A 62 0.68 2.11 14.31
N SER A 63 0.14 1.19 15.12
CA SER A 63 -0.67 1.54 16.29
C SER A 63 0.16 2.34 17.31
N SER A 64 1.34 1.83 17.67
CA SER A 64 2.22 2.52 18.63
C SER A 64 2.63 3.91 18.13
N PHE A 65 2.95 4.05 16.85
CA PHE A 65 3.29 5.33 16.25
C PHE A 65 2.13 6.33 16.29
N THR A 66 0.92 5.86 15.95
CA THR A 66 -0.28 6.70 15.97
C THR A 66 -0.69 7.09 17.39
N GLU A 67 -0.47 6.21 18.37
CA GLU A 67 -0.72 6.52 19.79
C GLU A 67 0.27 7.54 20.35
N GLU A 68 1.54 7.47 19.92
CA GLU A 68 2.59 8.37 20.39
C GLU A 68 2.45 9.78 19.81
N TYR A 69 2.25 9.88 18.49
CA TYR A 69 2.30 11.16 17.80
C TYR A 69 0.94 11.78 17.50
N VAL A 70 -0.11 10.98 17.30
CA VAL A 70 -1.50 11.39 17.00
C VAL A 70 -1.64 12.21 15.72
N LYS A 71 -0.83 13.26 15.55
CA LYS A 71 -0.83 14.20 14.42
C LYS A 71 0.55 14.29 13.77
N TRP A 72 0.59 14.60 12.48
CA TRP A 72 1.82 14.72 11.72
C TRP A 72 2.74 15.82 12.20
N ASN A 73 2.20 16.97 12.63
CA ASN A 73 3.02 18.06 13.18
C ASN A 73 3.68 17.74 14.53
N ALA A 74 3.26 16.67 15.21
CA ALA A 74 3.97 16.14 16.38
C ALA A 74 5.20 15.32 15.99
N VAL A 75 5.22 14.75 14.78
CA VAL A 75 6.40 14.06 14.23
C VAL A 75 7.43 15.07 13.75
N ASP A 76 7.00 16.05 12.95
CA ASP A 76 7.82 17.16 12.48
C ASP A 76 6.97 18.44 12.45
N PRO A 77 7.42 19.54 13.09
CA PRO A 77 6.67 20.79 13.11
C PRO A 77 6.43 21.45 11.73
N SER A 78 7.14 21.01 10.69
CA SER A 78 6.92 21.47 9.31
C SER A 78 5.72 20.81 8.64
N PHE A 79 5.22 19.70 9.19
CA PHE A 79 4.07 19.00 8.65
C PHE A 79 2.75 19.63 9.11
N PRO A 80 1.65 19.46 8.35
CA PRO A 80 0.34 20.00 8.72
C PRO A 80 -0.21 19.36 10.00
N GLU A 81 -1.10 20.08 10.67
CA GLU A 81 -1.81 19.60 11.86
C GLU A 81 -2.95 18.63 11.48
N GLU A 82 -2.59 17.52 10.87
CA GLU A 82 -3.51 16.47 10.45
C GLU A 82 -3.31 15.19 11.27
N ASN A 83 -4.39 14.44 11.46
CA ASN A 83 -4.31 13.15 12.14
C ASN A 83 -3.53 12.14 11.30
N ILE A 84 -2.67 11.38 11.97
CA ILE A 84 -1.96 10.26 11.36
C ILE A 84 -2.95 9.13 11.07
N SER A 85 -2.96 8.66 9.82
CA SER A 85 -3.77 7.52 9.38
C SER A 85 -2.88 6.49 8.69
N ILE A 86 -2.65 5.36 9.34
CA ILE A 86 -1.83 4.27 8.79
C ILE A 86 -2.70 3.03 8.64
N TYR A 87 -2.80 2.52 7.42
CA TYR A 87 -3.54 1.32 7.08
C TYR A 87 -2.57 0.20 6.72
N VAL A 88 -2.81 -0.99 7.25
CA VAL A 88 -1.99 -2.16 6.98
C VAL A 88 -2.89 -3.27 6.44
N ALA A 89 -2.67 -3.68 5.20
CA ALA A 89 -3.46 -4.70 4.51
C ALA A 89 -2.63 -5.96 4.22
N PRO A 90 -3.04 -7.14 4.69
CA PRO A 90 -2.41 -8.39 4.29
C PRO A 90 -2.82 -8.75 2.85
N GLY A 91 -1.86 -9.18 2.01
CA GLY A 91 -2.14 -9.52 0.61
C GLY A 91 -1.29 -10.67 0.07
N GLY A 92 -0.28 -11.12 0.83
CA GLY A 92 0.70 -12.11 0.39
C GLY A 92 1.91 -11.51 -0.35
N PHE A 93 2.87 -12.38 -0.70
CA PHE A 93 4.23 -11.97 -1.13
C PHE A 93 4.26 -11.14 -2.42
N GLY A 94 3.45 -11.49 -3.43
CA GLY A 94 3.47 -10.81 -4.72
C GLY A 94 2.68 -9.49 -4.72
N VAL A 95 1.64 -9.42 -3.91
CA VAL A 95 0.73 -8.27 -3.88
C VAL A 95 1.43 -7.01 -3.37
N GLY A 96 2.29 -7.12 -2.35
CA GLY A 96 3.00 -5.98 -1.80
C GLY A 96 3.90 -5.26 -2.82
N VAL A 97 4.68 -6.03 -3.59
CA VAL A 97 5.55 -5.44 -4.62
C VAL A 97 4.73 -4.85 -5.75
N SER A 98 3.72 -5.58 -6.25
CA SER A 98 2.85 -5.07 -7.31
C SER A 98 2.16 -3.79 -6.88
N ALA A 99 1.63 -3.73 -5.65
CA ALA A 99 0.97 -2.54 -5.13
C ALA A 99 1.91 -1.33 -5.05
N ALA A 100 3.19 -1.54 -4.69
CA ALA A 100 4.19 -0.47 -4.68
C ALA A 100 4.57 -0.03 -6.11
N ILE A 101 4.73 -0.97 -7.06
CA ILE A 101 5.02 -0.67 -8.47
C ILE A 101 3.85 0.10 -9.11
N ASP A 102 2.62 -0.32 -8.84
CA ASP A 102 1.40 0.28 -9.41
C ASP A 102 0.99 1.58 -8.69
N GLY A 103 1.69 1.96 -7.59
CA GLY A 103 1.36 3.13 -6.79
C GLY A 103 0.02 3.02 -6.04
N THR A 104 -0.50 1.79 -5.85
CA THR A 104 -1.74 1.54 -5.10
C THR A 104 -1.52 1.36 -3.60
N ALA A 105 -0.27 1.24 -3.17
CA ALA A 105 0.16 1.32 -1.77
C ALA A 105 1.47 2.10 -1.68
N ASP A 106 1.67 2.80 -0.55
CA ASP A 106 2.88 3.58 -0.29
C ASP A 106 4.05 2.67 0.10
N PHE A 107 3.75 1.56 0.79
CA PHE A 107 4.73 0.57 1.23
C PHE A 107 4.31 -0.84 0.85
N GLY A 108 5.18 -1.55 0.13
CA GLY A 108 5.08 -2.97 -0.15
C GLY A 108 5.77 -3.80 0.93
N MET A 109 5.04 -4.70 1.60
CA MET A 109 5.59 -5.60 2.62
C MET A 109 6.03 -6.93 1.99
N LEU A 110 7.30 -7.31 2.18
CA LEU A 110 7.87 -8.56 1.67
C LEU A 110 8.45 -9.40 2.82
N ALA A 111 8.22 -10.72 2.79
CA ALA A 111 8.90 -11.69 3.65
C ALA A 111 9.92 -12.53 2.87
N ARG A 112 10.63 -11.91 1.94
CA ARG A 112 11.73 -12.43 1.15
C ARG A 112 12.55 -11.27 0.61
N ASP A 113 13.69 -11.57 0.05
CA ASP A 113 14.44 -10.58 -0.71
C ASP A 113 13.67 -10.13 -1.96
N ILE A 114 13.81 -8.86 -2.31
CA ILE A 114 13.27 -8.31 -3.55
C ILE A 114 14.05 -8.91 -4.75
N LYS A 115 13.37 -9.18 -5.86
CA LYS A 115 13.99 -9.69 -7.07
C LYS A 115 14.54 -8.55 -7.93
N ASP A 116 15.58 -8.82 -8.71
CA ASP A 116 16.18 -7.84 -9.63
C ASP A 116 15.14 -7.24 -10.59
N SER A 117 14.24 -8.06 -11.13
CA SER A 117 13.15 -7.59 -12.01
C SER A 117 12.13 -6.68 -11.32
N GLU A 118 11.94 -6.84 -10.01
CA GLU A 118 11.06 -5.98 -9.20
C GLU A 118 11.76 -4.66 -8.88
N VAL A 119 13.06 -4.70 -8.63
CA VAL A 119 13.91 -3.51 -8.48
C VAL A 119 13.90 -2.68 -9.76
N GLU A 120 14.07 -3.34 -10.91
CA GLU A 120 14.02 -2.70 -12.23
C GLU A 120 12.67 -2.02 -12.48
N ALA A 121 11.56 -2.67 -12.10
CA ALA A 121 10.21 -2.13 -12.25
C ALA A 121 9.92 -0.95 -11.30
N LEU A 122 10.50 -0.93 -10.10
CA LEU A 122 10.39 0.18 -9.14
C LEU A 122 11.24 1.39 -9.55
N GLY A 123 12.29 1.18 -10.35
CA GLY A 123 13.19 2.23 -10.81
C GLY A 123 14.15 2.74 -9.73
N GLU A 124 14.67 3.97 -9.92
CA GLU A 124 15.71 4.54 -9.04
C GLU A 124 15.16 5.14 -7.73
N ASN A 125 13.85 5.33 -7.62
CA ASN A 125 13.21 6.06 -6.52
C ASN A 125 12.61 5.15 -5.44
N TYR A 126 13.13 3.94 -5.25
CA TYR A 126 12.67 3.09 -4.17
C TYR A 126 13.66 3.03 -3.00
N SER A 127 13.14 2.78 -1.81
CA SER A 127 13.93 2.52 -0.61
C SER A 127 13.50 1.21 0.04
N GLN A 128 14.47 0.46 0.56
CA GLN A 128 14.21 -0.80 1.26
C GLN A 128 14.55 -0.69 2.74
N TYR A 129 13.61 -1.09 3.59
CA TYR A 129 13.77 -1.09 5.04
C TYR A 129 13.62 -2.52 5.57
N ILE A 130 14.66 -3.03 6.26
CA ILE A 130 14.60 -4.33 6.93
C ILE A 130 14.05 -4.14 8.33
N VAL A 131 12.82 -4.61 8.56
CA VAL A 131 12.12 -4.42 9.86
C VAL A 131 12.36 -5.56 10.83
N ALA A 132 12.55 -6.82 10.33
CA ALA A 132 12.76 -7.99 11.15
C ALA A 132 13.53 -9.06 10.37
N ARG A 133 14.07 -10.03 11.09
CA ARG A 133 14.62 -11.27 10.53
C ARG A 133 13.82 -12.43 11.11
N ASP A 134 13.48 -13.37 10.27
CA ASP A 134 12.78 -14.60 10.64
C ASP A 134 13.68 -15.81 10.41
N ALA A 135 13.41 -16.89 11.14
CA ALA A 135 14.11 -18.14 10.99
C ALA A 135 13.10 -19.28 10.89
N LEU A 136 13.15 -20.01 9.79
CA LEU A 136 12.38 -21.24 9.62
C LEU A 136 13.18 -22.41 10.21
N THR A 137 12.64 -23.04 11.24
CA THR A 137 13.24 -24.20 11.89
C THR A 137 12.37 -25.44 11.69
N VAL A 138 13.01 -26.57 11.46
CA VAL A 138 12.33 -27.86 11.48
C VAL A 138 12.40 -28.43 12.92
N SER A 139 11.23 -28.59 13.52
CA SER A 139 11.14 -29.13 14.89
C SER A 139 10.45 -30.48 14.90
N VAL A 140 10.98 -31.42 15.66
CA VAL A 140 10.42 -32.76 15.86
C VAL A 140 10.13 -32.98 17.33
N ASN A 141 9.18 -33.87 17.65
CA ASN A 141 8.92 -34.23 19.02
C ASN A 141 10.15 -34.94 19.62
N ALA A 142 10.52 -34.59 20.84
CA ALA A 142 11.70 -35.18 21.53
C ALA A 142 11.66 -36.72 21.66
N SER A 143 10.46 -37.31 21.63
CA SER A 143 10.29 -38.79 21.65
C SER A 143 10.36 -39.42 20.24
N ASN A 144 10.55 -38.61 19.18
CA ASN A 144 10.66 -39.14 17.82
C ASN A 144 11.96 -39.95 17.69
N PRO A 145 11.91 -41.21 17.17
CA PRO A 145 13.10 -42.04 16.98
C PRO A 145 14.22 -41.39 16.18
N ILE A 146 13.90 -40.42 15.32
CA ILE A 146 14.89 -39.68 14.52
C ILE A 146 15.92 -38.97 15.40
N CYS A 147 15.50 -38.48 16.58
CA CYS A 147 16.37 -37.78 17.51
C CYS A 147 17.51 -38.67 18.08
N SER A 148 17.41 -40.01 17.97
CA SER A 148 18.45 -40.94 18.41
C SER A 148 19.47 -41.27 17.31
N VAL A 149 19.20 -40.92 16.06
CA VAL A 149 20.01 -41.24 14.88
C VAL A 149 20.51 -40.03 14.13
N MET A 150 20.00 -38.83 14.45
CA MET A 150 20.32 -37.58 13.76
C MET A 150 20.41 -36.43 14.74
N ASP A 151 21.57 -35.80 14.82
CA ASP A 151 21.79 -34.58 15.60
C ASP A 151 21.58 -33.29 14.74
N ASP A 152 21.68 -33.43 13.42
CA ASP A 152 21.53 -32.35 12.46
C ASP A 152 20.89 -32.85 11.16
N MET A 153 20.09 -32.00 10.52
CA MET A 153 19.45 -32.25 9.22
C MET A 153 19.83 -31.16 8.22
N SER A 154 20.55 -31.56 7.19
CA SER A 154 20.75 -30.70 6.03
C SER A 154 19.49 -30.64 5.17
N ALA A 155 19.35 -29.59 4.33
CA ALA A 155 18.27 -29.48 3.38
C ALA A 155 18.15 -30.66 2.43
N ASP A 156 19.27 -31.32 2.10
CA ASP A 156 19.31 -32.52 1.26
C ASP A 156 18.82 -33.80 1.99
N THR A 157 18.88 -33.83 3.31
CA THR A 157 18.36 -34.92 4.13
C THR A 157 16.84 -34.86 4.31
N ILE A 158 16.24 -33.65 4.17
CA ILE A 158 14.79 -33.39 4.35
C ILE A 158 14.01 -33.62 3.04
N ARG A 159 14.68 -33.71 1.90
CA ARG A 159 14.09 -34.02 0.58
C ARG A 159 13.77 -35.53 0.45
#